data_82d40eaa95c083fe46d12b3d09b795a5
#
_entry.id   82d40eaa95c083fe46d12b3d09b795a5
#
_cell.length_a   1.000
_cell.length_b   1.000
_cell.length_c   1.000
_cell.angle_alpha   90.00
_cell.angle_beta   90.00
_cell.angle_gamma   90.00
#
_symmetry.space_group_name_H-M   'P 1'
#
loop_
_entity.id
_entity.type
_entity.pdbx_description
1 polymer ?
#
loop_
_entity_poly.entity_id
_entity_poly.type
_entity_poly.pdbx_seq_one_letter_code
_entity_poly.pdbx_strand_id
1 'polypeptide(L)'
;MIHRLKTLLVSLLAIAIVIAIPLLSIQPSISVEFNPPDRGTPEQVDGGGTRFRDFAQPGDRMIPIFVNDQELECPLSAILPPENYGLTRQAYPTIFYHTPPVEGMEVIFSLRDAQERLVYQTRYLTGDEHGTYGLPIPAFVNIPPLELYQGYVWTVELPKFDASVSGTIVRVNTTESFDEEFAAASAEERLQLLADAGLWYDMLDQLAQLHRDRPDDPQWYDLWTEIAEAAELMKVGTKPLL
;
A
#
# COMPACT_ATOMS: atom_id res chain seq x y z
N MET A 1 -88.54 -32.77 21.52
CA MET A 1 -87.61 -32.37 22.58
C MET A 1 -86.21 -32.29 21.94
N ILE A 2 -85.68 -31.11 21.85
CA ILE A 2 -84.69 -30.72 20.90
C ILE A 2 -83.31 -30.81 21.57
N HIS A 3 -82.43 -31.66 21.05
CA HIS A 3 -81.02 -31.62 21.43
C HIS A 3 -80.22 -30.82 20.37
N ARG A 4 -79.70 -29.66 20.79
CA ARG A 4 -78.81 -28.84 20.01
C ARG A 4 -77.39 -29.39 20.04
N LEU A 5 -76.90 -29.80 18.91
CA LEU A 5 -75.54 -30.17 18.66
C LEU A 5 -74.71 -28.89 18.47
N LYS A 6 -73.79 -28.58 19.40
CA LYS A 6 -72.85 -27.50 19.27
C LYS A 6 -71.61 -28.03 18.58
N THR A 7 -71.44 -27.61 17.36
CA THR A 7 -70.22 -27.84 16.56
C THR A 7 -69.12 -26.88 17.03
N LEU A 8 -68.07 -27.38 17.61
CA LEU A 8 -66.83 -26.64 17.89
C LEU A 8 -66.02 -26.54 16.61
N LEU A 9 -65.91 -25.35 16.07
CA LEU A 9 -64.93 -24.99 15.01
C LEU A 9 -63.58 -24.74 15.74
N VAL A 10 -62.65 -25.65 15.57
CA VAL A 10 -61.24 -25.42 15.95
C VAL A 10 -60.55 -24.74 14.76
N SER A 11 -60.31 -23.46 14.89
CA SER A 11 -59.48 -22.72 13.94
C SER A 11 -57.99 -23.03 14.18
N LEU A 12 -57.39 -23.83 13.32
CA LEU A 12 -55.95 -24.00 13.23
C LEU A 12 -55.29 -22.75 12.63
N LEU A 13 -54.72 -21.91 13.48
CA LEU A 13 -53.92 -20.81 13.08
C LEU A 13 -52.50 -21.32 12.78
N ALA A 14 -52.21 -21.58 11.52
CA ALA A 14 -50.84 -21.92 11.08
C ALA A 14 -49.98 -20.66 11.12
N ILE A 15 -49.14 -20.53 12.16
CA ILE A 15 -48.09 -19.53 12.26
C ILE A 15 -46.93 -19.97 11.34
N ALA A 16 -46.87 -19.39 10.15
CA ALA A 16 -45.70 -19.53 9.28
C ALA A 16 -44.55 -18.71 9.88
N ILE A 17 -43.64 -19.33 10.59
CA ILE A 17 -42.39 -18.75 11.00
C ILE A 17 -41.51 -18.68 9.74
N VAL A 18 -41.45 -17.51 9.10
CA VAL A 18 -40.45 -17.21 8.06
C VAL A 18 -39.11 -17.03 8.78
N ILE A 19 -38.30 -18.07 8.81
CA ILE A 19 -36.92 -17.98 9.22
C ILE A 19 -36.20 -17.25 8.08
N ALA A 20 -36.00 -15.94 8.24
CA ALA A 20 -35.10 -15.18 7.40
C ALA A 20 -33.67 -15.67 7.69
N ILE A 21 -33.21 -16.62 6.89
CA ILE A 21 -31.79 -16.98 6.86
C ILE A 21 -31.10 -15.74 6.25
N PRO A 22 -30.20 -15.07 7.01
CA PRO A 22 -29.39 -14.05 6.38
C PRO A 22 -28.59 -14.76 5.28
N LEU A 23 -28.83 -14.39 4.03
CA LEU A 23 -27.92 -14.71 2.94
C LEU A 23 -26.58 -14.06 3.35
N LEU A 24 -25.68 -14.84 3.95
CA LEU A 24 -24.29 -14.47 4.00
C LEU A 24 -23.87 -14.32 2.54
N SER A 25 -23.77 -13.07 2.09
CA SER A 25 -23.11 -12.74 0.86
C SER A 25 -21.65 -13.17 1.03
N ILE A 26 -21.31 -14.34 0.48
CA ILE A 26 -19.91 -14.72 0.29
C ILE A 26 -19.39 -13.70 -0.70
N GLN A 27 -18.78 -12.65 -0.19
CA GLN A 27 -18.02 -11.73 -1.03
C GLN A 27 -16.79 -12.52 -1.48
N PRO A 28 -16.48 -12.53 -2.77
CA PRO A 28 -15.24 -13.13 -3.24
C PRO A 28 -14.10 -12.37 -2.54
N SER A 29 -13.25 -13.09 -1.82
CA SER A 29 -12.00 -12.52 -1.32
C SER A 29 -11.16 -12.15 -2.55
N ILE A 30 -10.80 -10.88 -2.66
CA ILE A 30 -9.88 -10.40 -3.68
C ILE A 30 -8.49 -10.71 -3.14
N SER A 31 -7.73 -11.50 -3.88
CA SER A 31 -6.29 -11.68 -3.68
C SER A 31 -5.59 -10.94 -4.81
N VAL A 32 -4.69 -10.04 -4.47
CA VAL A 32 -3.85 -9.32 -5.44
C VAL A 32 -2.45 -9.89 -5.33
N GLU A 33 -2.04 -10.62 -6.36
CA GLU A 33 -0.68 -11.12 -6.45
C GLU A 33 0.19 -10.11 -7.20
N PHE A 34 1.26 -9.63 -6.54
CA PHE A 34 2.23 -8.75 -7.17
C PHE A 34 3.19 -9.59 -8.03
N ASN A 35 2.89 -9.68 -9.31
CA ASN A 35 3.66 -10.42 -10.32
C ASN A 35 4.13 -9.45 -11.43
N PRO A 36 5.11 -8.59 -11.15
CA PRO A 36 5.58 -7.66 -12.17
C PRO A 36 6.13 -8.46 -13.37
N PRO A 37 5.80 -8.04 -14.60
CA PRO A 37 6.36 -8.68 -15.79
C PRO A 37 7.89 -8.62 -15.73
N ASP A 38 8.54 -9.72 -16.07
CA ASP A 38 9.99 -9.73 -16.28
C ASP A 38 10.33 -8.82 -17.47
N ARG A 39 10.48 -7.54 -17.17
CA ARG A 39 10.82 -6.52 -18.17
C ARG A 39 12.29 -6.55 -18.56
N GLY A 40 13.03 -7.57 -18.05
CA GLY A 40 14.47 -7.57 -18.11
C GLY A 40 15.04 -6.32 -17.38
N THR A 41 16.27 -6.38 -16.93
CA THR A 41 16.98 -5.14 -16.59
C THR A 41 16.88 -4.23 -17.81
N PRO A 42 16.40 -2.97 -17.70
CA PRO A 42 16.31 -2.07 -18.85
C PRO A 42 17.61 -2.16 -19.64
N GLU A 43 17.52 -2.64 -20.89
CA GLU A 43 18.67 -2.66 -21.77
C GLU A 43 19.16 -1.23 -21.89
N GLN A 44 20.45 -1.06 -21.72
CA GLN A 44 21.18 0.17 -21.74
C GLN A 44 20.63 1.10 -22.84
N VAL A 45 19.92 2.16 -22.42
CA VAL A 45 19.64 3.25 -23.34
C VAL A 45 21.00 3.88 -23.60
N ASP A 46 21.50 3.78 -24.83
CA ASP A 46 22.76 4.41 -25.26
C ASP A 46 22.73 5.90 -24.94
N GLY A 47 23.46 6.29 -23.91
CA GLY A 47 23.53 7.66 -23.42
C GLY A 47 23.92 7.73 -21.96
N GLY A 48 25.07 7.16 -21.56
CA GLY A 48 25.74 7.47 -20.29
C GLY A 48 24.97 7.15 -19.00
N GLY A 49 24.01 6.22 -19.06
CA GLY A 49 23.19 5.83 -17.92
C GLY A 49 23.93 4.87 -17.01
N THR A 50 24.09 5.23 -15.75
CA THR A 50 24.46 4.36 -14.64
C THR A 50 23.48 3.18 -14.61
N ARG A 51 23.99 1.96 -14.50
CA ARG A 51 23.17 0.74 -14.50
C ARG A 51 22.20 0.78 -13.33
N PHE A 52 20.92 0.48 -13.56
CA PHE A 52 19.89 0.37 -12.51
C PHE A 52 20.31 -0.51 -11.32
N ARG A 53 21.16 -1.51 -11.54
CA ARG A 53 21.75 -2.34 -10.49
C ARG A 53 22.68 -1.58 -9.54
N ASP A 54 23.22 -0.45 -9.94
CA ASP A 54 24.12 0.33 -9.09
C ASP A 54 23.34 1.22 -8.10
N PHE A 55 22.04 1.44 -8.33
CA PHE A 55 21.14 2.17 -7.42
C PHE A 55 20.47 1.26 -6.39
N ALA A 56 20.26 0.01 -6.70
CA ALA A 56 19.72 -1.00 -5.78
C ALA A 56 20.83 -1.59 -4.91
N GLN A 57 21.65 -0.74 -4.25
CA GLN A 57 22.30 -1.20 -3.04
C GLN A 57 21.15 -1.53 -2.08
N PRO A 58 21.04 -2.77 -1.57
CA PRO A 58 20.04 -3.06 -0.57
C PRO A 58 20.40 -2.24 0.68
N GLY A 59 19.84 -1.05 0.77
CA GLY A 59 19.70 -0.39 2.05
C GLY A 59 18.86 -1.32 2.92
N ASP A 60 19.11 -1.33 4.21
CA ASP A 60 18.28 -2.12 5.10
C ASP A 60 16.83 -1.71 4.91
N ARG A 61 15.99 -2.64 4.49
CA ARG A 61 14.55 -2.41 4.29
C ARG A 61 13.81 -2.29 5.61
N MET A 62 14.43 -2.80 6.68
CA MET A 62 13.83 -2.91 7.99
C MET A 62 14.91 -2.79 9.06
N ILE A 63 14.82 -1.74 9.89
CA ILE A 63 15.78 -1.46 10.96
C ILE A 63 15.06 -1.60 12.30
N PRO A 64 15.48 -2.51 13.19
CA PRO A 64 14.94 -2.60 14.53
C PRO A 64 15.28 -1.34 15.33
N ILE A 65 14.32 -0.82 16.08
CA ILE A 65 14.49 0.37 16.91
C ILE A 65 14.46 -0.03 18.37
N PHE A 66 15.41 0.49 19.14
CA PHE A 66 15.55 0.22 20.57
C PHE A 66 15.29 1.48 21.40
N VAL A 67 14.47 1.33 22.44
CA VAL A 67 14.25 2.36 23.46
C VAL A 67 14.57 1.76 24.82
N ASN A 68 15.50 2.35 25.57
CA ASN A 68 15.98 1.82 26.85
C ASN A 68 16.40 0.34 26.78
N ASP A 69 17.19 -0.02 25.78
CA ASP A 69 17.65 -1.38 25.48
C ASP A 69 16.56 -2.41 25.18
N GLN A 70 15.32 -1.97 24.96
CA GLN A 70 14.21 -2.81 24.52
C GLN A 70 13.91 -2.57 23.04
N GLU A 71 13.92 -3.66 22.25
CA GLU A 71 13.48 -3.60 20.85
C GLU A 71 11.98 -3.29 20.79
N LEU A 72 11.60 -2.31 19.97
CA LEU A 72 10.21 -2.00 19.72
C LEU A 72 9.61 -3.09 18.82
N GLU A 73 8.33 -3.36 19.02
CA GLU A 73 7.59 -4.38 18.27
C GLU A 73 7.64 -4.13 16.74
N CYS A 74 7.62 -2.86 16.36
CA CYS A 74 7.62 -2.45 14.96
C CYS A 74 8.92 -1.73 14.62
N PRO A 75 9.67 -2.20 13.61
CA PRO A 75 10.88 -1.54 13.13
C PRO A 75 10.56 -0.31 12.26
N LEU A 76 11.57 0.51 11.97
CA LEU A 76 11.52 1.40 10.83
C LEU A 76 11.59 0.54 9.56
N SER A 77 10.62 0.70 8.63
CA SER A 77 10.58 -0.14 7.42
C SER A 77 10.23 0.65 6.17
N ALA A 78 10.96 0.38 5.10
CA ALA A 78 10.60 0.80 3.75
C ALA A 78 9.57 -0.17 3.16
N ILE A 79 8.45 0.34 2.66
CA ILE A 79 7.40 -0.49 2.06
C ILE A 79 7.71 -0.64 0.57
N LEU A 80 8.48 -1.68 0.26
CA LEU A 80 9.04 -1.95 -1.06
C LEU A 80 8.81 -3.41 -1.46
N PRO A 81 8.76 -3.71 -2.77
CA PRO A 81 8.81 -5.09 -3.24
C PRO A 81 10.18 -5.72 -2.94
N PRO A 82 10.32 -7.05 -3.06
CA PRO A 82 11.56 -7.76 -2.72
C PRO A 82 12.83 -7.22 -3.39
N GLU A 83 12.69 -6.67 -4.59
CA GLU A 83 13.80 -6.13 -5.39
C GLU A 83 14.33 -4.77 -4.90
N ASN A 84 13.72 -4.18 -3.86
CA ASN A 84 14.03 -2.84 -3.31
C ASN A 84 13.86 -1.67 -4.29
N TYR A 85 13.21 -1.87 -5.41
CA TYR A 85 12.79 -0.78 -6.29
C TYR A 85 11.34 -0.97 -6.74
N GLY A 86 10.61 0.12 -6.85
CA GLY A 86 9.24 0.11 -7.36
C GLY A 86 9.07 1.04 -8.53
N LEU A 87 8.12 0.71 -9.39
CA LEU A 87 7.73 1.56 -10.50
C LEU A 87 6.53 2.44 -10.11
N THR A 88 6.40 3.57 -10.80
CA THR A 88 5.23 4.44 -10.74
C THR A 88 4.97 5.08 -12.11
N ARG A 89 3.72 5.36 -12.43
CA ARG A 89 3.33 6.20 -13.56
C ARG A 89 3.15 7.66 -13.15
N GLN A 90 3.12 7.94 -11.84
CA GLN A 90 2.88 9.27 -11.31
C GLN A 90 4.10 10.17 -11.41
N ALA A 91 3.86 11.44 -11.75
CA ALA A 91 4.89 12.48 -11.73
C ALA A 91 5.32 12.85 -10.31
N TYR A 92 4.39 12.72 -9.37
CA TYR A 92 4.52 13.04 -7.95
C TYR A 92 3.86 11.89 -7.14
N PRO A 93 4.58 10.77 -6.97
CA PRO A 93 4.04 9.59 -6.30
C PRO A 93 3.96 9.76 -4.78
N THR A 94 3.22 8.85 -4.13
CA THR A 94 3.23 8.66 -2.69
C THR A 94 4.27 7.60 -2.32
N ILE A 95 5.13 7.91 -1.35
CA ILE A 95 6.12 6.99 -0.79
C ILE A 95 5.56 6.40 0.50
N PHE A 96 5.67 5.08 0.66
CA PHE A 96 5.15 4.38 1.84
C PHE A 96 6.30 3.85 2.71
N TYR A 97 6.18 4.09 4.00
CA TYR A 97 7.12 3.62 5.01
C TYR A 97 6.40 3.43 6.34
N HIS A 98 6.94 2.57 7.18
CA HIS A 98 6.44 2.28 8.52
C HIS A 98 7.38 2.84 9.57
N THR A 99 6.84 3.52 10.58
CA THR A 99 7.62 3.98 11.74
C THR A 99 7.22 3.22 13.01
N PRO A 100 8.16 3.04 13.95
CA PRO A 100 7.83 2.53 15.27
C PRO A 100 6.90 3.50 16.03
N PRO A 101 6.15 3.02 17.03
CA PRO A 101 5.18 3.81 17.79
C PRO A 101 5.86 4.74 18.81
N VAL A 102 6.53 5.78 18.32
CA VAL A 102 7.19 6.80 19.15
C VAL A 102 6.65 8.18 18.78
N GLU A 103 5.89 8.79 19.68
CA GLU A 103 5.31 10.12 19.49
C GLU A 103 6.40 11.21 19.52
N GLY A 104 6.22 12.25 18.71
CA GLY A 104 7.11 13.41 18.66
C GLY A 104 8.52 13.11 18.13
N MET A 105 8.69 12.01 17.42
CA MET A 105 9.94 11.63 16.80
C MET A 105 10.17 12.44 15.52
N GLU A 106 11.36 13.03 15.38
CA GLU A 106 11.73 13.69 14.14
C GLU A 106 11.97 12.66 13.03
N VAL A 107 11.30 12.88 11.90
CA VAL A 107 11.50 12.14 10.66
C VAL A 107 12.07 13.09 9.62
N ILE A 108 13.13 12.69 8.94
CA ILE A 108 13.69 13.39 7.80
C ILE A 108 13.46 12.52 6.56
N PHE A 109 12.69 13.05 5.61
CA PHE A 109 12.55 12.45 4.30
C PHE A 109 13.42 13.19 3.30
N SER A 110 14.14 12.48 2.44
CA SER A 110 14.90 13.04 1.33
C SER A 110 14.69 12.24 0.05
N LEU A 111 14.69 12.94 -1.08
CA LEU A 111 14.65 12.36 -2.42
C LEU A 111 15.85 12.89 -3.21
N ARG A 112 16.62 11.99 -3.80
CA ARG A 112 17.80 12.31 -4.61
C ARG A 112 17.68 11.71 -6.00
N ASP A 113 18.25 12.40 -6.98
CA ASP A 113 18.34 11.87 -8.35
C ASP A 113 19.52 10.89 -8.51
N ALA A 114 19.67 10.40 -9.74
CA ALA A 114 20.73 9.46 -10.13
C ALA A 114 22.16 10.02 -9.96
N GLN A 115 22.32 11.31 -9.80
CA GLN A 115 23.59 11.98 -9.54
C GLN A 115 23.75 12.36 -8.06
N GLU A 116 22.94 11.76 -7.17
CA GLU A 116 22.89 12.02 -5.72
C GLU A 116 22.51 13.47 -5.35
N ARG A 117 22.04 14.26 -6.30
CA ARG A 117 21.60 15.63 -6.05
C ARG A 117 20.27 15.62 -5.31
N LEU A 118 20.17 16.43 -4.27
CA LEU A 118 18.94 16.59 -3.51
C LEU A 118 17.85 17.23 -4.37
N VAL A 119 16.76 16.50 -4.60
CA VAL A 119 15.58 16.96 -5.33
C VAL A 119 14.54 17.52 -4.36
N TYR A 120 14.32 16.81 -3.23
CA TYR A 120 13.38 17.22 -2.22
C TYR A 120 13.83 16.75 -0.83
N GLN A 121 13.53 17.54 0.20
CA GLN A 121 13.70 17.16 1.60
C GLN A 121 12.61 17.82 2.42
N THR A 122 12.07 17.06 3.37
CA THR A 122 11.15 17.58 4.39
C THR A 122 11.46 16.98 5.75
N ARG A 123 10.99 17.67 6.80
CA ARG A 123 11.10 17.23 8.20
C ARG A 123 9.76 17.41 8.86
N TYR A 124 9.40 16.47 9.70
CA TYR A 124 8.17 16.53 10.50
C TYR A 124 8.34 15.69 11.77
N LEU A 125 7.41 15.86 12.68
CA LEU A 125 7.34 15.04 13.89
C LEU A 125 6.21 14.03 13.74
N THR A 126 6.44 12.79 14.21
CA THR A 126 5.37 11.80 14.27
C THR A 126 4.30 12.22 15.24
N GLY A 127 3.03 11.92 14.91
CA GLY A 127 1.92 12.04 15.84
C GLY A 127 1.85 10.88 16.82
N ASP A 128 0.71 10.74 17.46
CA ASP A 128 0.33 9.65 18.35
C ASP A 128 -0.12 8.39 17.59
N GLU A 129 -0.52 8.53 16.34
CA GLU A 129 -0.83 7.41 15.47
C GLU A 129 0.46 6.72 15.00
N HIS A 130 0.43 5.41 14.93
CA HIS A 130 1.54 4.59 14.42
C HIS A 130 1.02 3.56 13.43
N GLY A 131 1.81 3.34 12.40
CA GLY A 131 1.42 2.49 11.29
C GLY A 131 2.28 2.74 10.06
N THR A 132 1.74 2.40 8.92
CA THR A 132 2.35 2.69 7.62
C THR A 132 1.84 4.03 7.11
N TYR A 133 2.75 4.93 6.86
CA TYR A 133 2.47 6.28 6.37
C TYR A 133 2.67 6.38 4.87
N GLY A 134 1.72 7.03 4.21
CA GLY A 134 1.87 7.49 2.83
C GLY A 134 2.35 8.95 2.80
N LEU A 135 3.55 9.21 2.31
CA LEU A 135 4.10 10.56 2.12
C LEU A 135 4.04 10.95 0.64
N PRO A 136 3.09 11.78 0.23
CA PRO A 136 3.03 12.25 -1.16
C PRO A 136 4.17 13.22 -1.45
N ILE A 137 4.83 13.06 -2.60
CA ILE A 137 5.74 14.08 -3.13
C ILE A 137 4.88 15.26 -3.58
N PRO A 138 5.07 16.48 -3.02
CA PRO A 138 4.13 17.58 -3.25
C PRO A 138 4.31 18.23 -4.62
N ALA A 139 3.27 18.19 -5.45
CA ALA A 139 3.24 18.84 -6.77
C ALA A 139 3.15 20.37 -6.70
N PHE A 140 2.79 20.94 -5.55
CA PHE A 140 2.55 22.39 -5.37
C PHE A 140 3.76 23.19 -4.87
N VAL A 141 4.85 22.52 -4.49
CA VAL A 141 6.14 23.14 -4.23
C VAL A 141 6.99 23.09 -5.50
N ASN A 142 7.96 23.97 -5.62
CA ASN A 142 8.79 24.08 -6.84
C ASN A 142 9.76 22.88 -6.98
N ILE A 143 9.18 21.67 -7.05
CA ILE A 143 9.88 20.41 -7.31
C ILE A 143 9.55 20.00 -8.74
N PRO A 144 10.53 19.66 -9.57
CA PRO A 144 10.26 19.12 -10.89
C PRO A 144 9.57 17.74 -10.76
N PRO A 145 8.70 17.38 -11.73
CA PRO A 145 8.16 16.04 -11.78
C PRO A 145 9.28 15.00 -11.92
N LEU A 146 9.08 13.78 -11.39
CA LEU A 146 10.02 12.71 -11.68
C LEU A 146 10.15 12.52 -13.19
N GLU A 147 11.39 12.49 -13.69
CA GLU A 147 11.67 12.24 -15.11
C GLU A 147 11.39 10.77 -15.43
N LEU A 148 10.94 10.51 -16.65
CA LEU A 148 10.68 9.15 -17.11
C LEU A 148 11.97 8.34 -17.22
N TYR A 149 11.90 7.10 -16.74
CA TYR A 149 12.99 6.12 -16.81
C TYR A 149 14.27 6.55 -16.09
N GLN A 150 14.14 7.50 -15.16
CA GLN A 150 15.21 7.91 -14.25
C GLN A 150 14.97 7.28 -12.86
N GLY A 151 16.04 6.77 -12.27
CA GLY A 151 16.03 6.28 -10.89
C GLY A 151 16.18 7.44 -9.91
N TYR A 152 15.35 7.42 -8.87
CA TYR A 152 15.48 8.31 -7.72
C TYR A 152 15.58 7.47 -6.46
N VAL A 153 16.46 7.86 -5.56
CA VAL A 153 16.59 7.23 -4.24
C VAL A 153 15.90 8.12 -3.22
N TRP A 154 14.95 7.54 -2.51
CA TRP A 154 14.36 8.17 -1.35
C TRP A 154 14.88 7.55 -0.06
N THR A 155 14.97 8.34 1.00
CA THR A 155 15.45 7.92 2.32
C THR A 155 14.55 8.49 3.40
N VAL A 156 14.20 7.68 4.38
CA VAL A 156 13.56 8.07 5.63
C VAL A 156 14.56 7.86 6.75
N GLU A 157 14.88 8.91 7.49
CA GLU A 157 15.84 8.90 8.58
C GLU A 157 15.15 9.22 9.91
N LEU A 158 15.56 8.52 10.96
CA LEU A 158 15.19 8.78 12.34
C LEU A 158 16.48 9.19 13.11
N PRO A 159 16.86 10.48 13.13
CA PRO A 159 18.15 10.92 13.67
C PRO A 159 18.37 10.53 15.12
N LYS A 160 17.31 10.50 15.94
CA LYS A 160 17.36 10.13 17.35
C LYS A 160 17.86 8.69 17.56
N PHE A 161 17.65 7.82 16.59
CA PHE A 161 17.99 6.38 16.67
C PHE A 161 19.15 5.99 15.75
N ASP A 162 19.74 6.95 15.05
CA ASP A 162 20.77 6.70 14.03
C ASP A 162 20.31 5.61 13.03
N ALA A 163 19.05 5.68 12.63
CA ALA A 163 18.40 4.67 11.79
C ALA A 163 17.87 5.30 10.50
N SER A 164 18.03 4.58 9.40
CA SER A 164 17.50 5.00 8.11
C SER A 164 17.14 3.82 7.24
N VAL A 165 16.07 3.99 6.44
CA VAL A 165 15.69 3.06 5.37
C VAL A 165 15.60 3.82 4.07
N SER A 166 15.83 3.12 2.96
CA SER A 166 15.78 3.74 1.64
C SER A 166 15.17 2.81 0.59
N GLY A 167 14.69 3.40 -0.48
CA GLY A 167 14.19 2.68 -1.63
C GLY A 167 14.40 3.44 -2.93
N THR A 168 14.28 2.72 -4.03
CA THR A 168 14.39 3.30 -5.37
C THR A 168 13.02 3.39 -6.01
N ILE A 169 12.75 4.52 -6.66
CA ILE A 169 11.55 4.74 -7.45
C ILE A 169 11.93 5.13 -8.88
N VAL A 170 11.20 4.56 -9.84
CA VAL A 170 11.37 4.86 -11.26
C VAL A 170 10.02 5.19 -11.85
N ARG A 171 9.92 6.35 -12.48
CA ARG A 171 8.72 6.69 -13.25
C ARG A 171 8.77 6.08 -14.64
N VAL A 172 7.67 5.44 -15.04
CA VAL A 172 7.52 4.81 -16.36
C VAL A 172 6.25 5.30 -17.07
N ASN A 173 6.21 5.18 -18.39
CA ASN A 173 4.96 5.34 -19.13
C ASN A 173 4.16 4.05 -19.11
N THR A 174 2.84 4.20 -19.10
CA THR A 174 1.88 3.14 -19.43
C THR A 174 1.56 3.15 -20.93
N THR A 175 0.99 2.06 -21.42
CA THR A 175 0.49 1.97 -22.80
C THR A 175 -0.92 2.54 -22.88
N GLU A 176 -1.33 3.01 -24.04
CA GLU A 176 -2.71 3.47 -24.28
C GLU A 176 -3.73 2.38 -23.92
N SER A 177 -3.46 1.12 -24.28
CA SER A 177 -4.30 -0.03 -23.91
C SER A 177 -4.45 -0.19 -22.41
N PHE A 178 -3.37 -0.03 -21.63
CA PHE A 178 -3.42 -0.07 -20.17
C PHE A 178 -4.29 1.07 -19.62
N ASP A 179 -4.13 2.28 -20.15
CA ASP A 179 -4.86 3.45 -19.66
C ASP A 179 -6.37 3.34 -19.95
N GLU A 180 -6.77 2.78 -21.11
CA GLU A 180 -8.15 2.47 -21.45
C GLU A 180 -8.76 1.41 -20.52
N GLU A 181 -8.05 0.31 -20.29
CA GLU A 181 -8.47 -0.77 -19.40
C GLU A 181 -8.59 -0.28 -17.95
N PHE A 182 -7.59 0.45 -17.47
CA PHE A 182 -7.59 1.04 -16.13
C PHE A 182 -8.73 2.03 -15.91
N ALA A 183 -9.06 2.83 -16.92
CA ALA A 183 -10.17 3.79 -16.84
C ALA A 183 -11.54 3.09 -16.73
N ALA A 184 -11.72 1.94 -17.40
CA ALA A 184 -12.94 1.17 -17.40
C ALA A 184 -13.11 0.24 -16.19
N ALA A 185 -12.00 -0.09 -15.50
CA ALA A 185 -11.95 -1.07 -14.44
C ALA A 185 -12.59 -0.58 -13.12
N SER A 186 -13.13 -1.52 -12.34
CA SER A 186 -13.54 -1.30 -10.94
C SER A 186 -12.32 -0.98 -10.07
N ALA A 187 -12.56 -0.57 -8.83
CA ALA A 187 -11.48 -0.24 -7.89
C ALA A 187 -10.57 -1.45 -7.62
N GLU A 188 -11.17 -2.61 -7.51
CA GLU A 188 -10.51 -3.90 -7.27
C GLU A 188 -9.69 -4.34 -8.50
N GLU A 189 -10.28 -4.27 -9.68
CA GLU A 189 -9.59 -4.60 -10.94
C GLU A 189 -8.40 -3.66 -11.18
N ARG A 190 -8.50 -2.40 -10.80
CA ARG A 190 -7.39 -1.44 -10.87
C ARG A 190 -6.19 -1.86 -10.01
N LEU A 191 -6.43 -2.39 -8.81
CA LEU A 191 -5.35 -2.91 -7.97
C LEU A 191 -4.60 -4.04 -8.68
N GLN A 192 -5.33 -4.99 -9.28
CA GLN A 192 -4.71 -6.10 -10.01
C GLN A 192 -3.94 -5.61 -11.25
N LEU A 193 -4.52 -4.69 -12.02
CA LEU A 193 -3.84 -4.09 -13.19
C LEU A 193 -2.52 -3.40 -12.80
N LEU A 194 -2.51 -2.68 -11.68
CA LEU A 194 -1.31 -2.02 -11.17
C LEU A 194 -0.27 -3.04 -10.69
N ALA A 195 -0.69 -4.11 -10.01
CA ALA A 195 0.17 -5.19 -9.56
C ALA A 195 0.83 -5.94 -10.76
N ASP A 196 0.04 -6.31 -11.75
CA ASP A 196 0.49 -7.00 -12.98
C ASP A 196 1.44 -6.12 -13.81
N ALA A 197 1.22 -4.80 -13.79
CA ALA A 197 2.09 -3.83 -14.42
C ALA A 197 3.37 -3.53 -13.63
N GLY A 198 3.51 -4.05 -12.40
CA GLY A 198 4.64 -3.77 -11.51
C GLY A 198 4.66 -2.33 -10.99
N LEU A 199 3.53 -1.63 -11.03
CA LEU A 199 3.37 -0.25 -10.59
C LEU A 199 3.14 -0.20 -9.07
N TRP A 200 4.19 -0.56 -8.31
CA TRP A 200 4.13 -0.75 -6.87
C TRP A 200 3.58 0.44 -6.09
N TYR A 201 4.12 1.63 -6.36
CA TYR A 201 3.70 2.83 -5.63
C TYR A 201 2.27 3.24 -5.94
N ASP A 202 1.84 3.09 -7.20
CA ASP A 202 0.45 3.35 -7.61
C ASP A 202 -0.51 2.34 -7.00
N MET A 203 -0.11 1.06 -6.90
CA MET A 203 -0.91 0.01 -6.26
C MET A 203 -1.13 0.32 -4.77
N LEU A 204 -0.08 0.68 -4.03
CA LEU A 204 -0.19 1.05 -2.62
C LEU A 204 -1.02 2.32 -2.42
N ASP A 205 -0.87 3.32 -3.28
CA ASP A 205 -1.68 4.56 -3.21
C ASP A 205 -3.17 4.27 -3.47
N GLN A 206 -3.48 3.41 -4.44
CA GLN A 206 -4.84 2.96 -4.71
C GLN A 206 -5.43 2.20 -3.52
N LEU A 207 -4.65 1.29 -2.90
CA LEU A 207 -5.09 0.55 -1.71
C LEU A 207 -5.33 1.48 -0.53
N ALA A 208 -4.41 2.42 -0.27
CA ALA A 208 -4.57 3.42 0.78
C ALA A 208 -5.81 4.29 0.56
N GLN A 209 -6.12 4.65 -0.68
CA GLN A 209 -7.34 5.39 -1.02
C GLN A 209 -8.59 4.56 -0.72
N LEU A 210 -8.62 3.29 -1.11
CA LEU A 210 -9.74 2.39 -0.85
C LEU A 210 -9.98 2.19 0.65
N HIS A 211 -8.90 2.05 1.44
CA HIS A 211 -9.00 1.97 2.89
C HIS A 211 -9.57 3.26 3.51
N ARG A 212 -9.15 4.44 3.06
CA ARG A 212 -9.70 5.72 3.51
C ARG A 212 -11.18 5.89 3.16
N ASP A 213 -11.58 5.45 1.97
CA ASP A 213 -12.97 5.56 1.50
C ASP A 213 -13.91 4.58 2.21
N ARG A 214 -13.39 3.43 2.67
CA ARG A 214 -14.14 2.34 3.32
C ARG A 214 -13.36 1.77 4.51
N PRO A 215 -13.15 2.53 5.59
CA PRO A 215 -12.27 2.13 6.71
C PRO A 215 -12.79 0.93 7.51
N ASP A 216 -14.09 0.67 7.47
CA ASP A 216 -14.73 -0.45 8.17
C ASP A 216 -14.79 -1.75 7.33
N ASP A 217 -14.31 -1.72 6.10
CA ASP A 217 -14.29 -2.89 5.22
C ASP A 217 -13.02 -3.72 5.47
N PRO A 218 -13.16 -4.92 6.08
CA PRO A 218 -12.01 -5.73 6.45
C PRO A 218 -11.20 -6.23 5.25
N GLN A 219 -11.78 -6.22 4.05
CA GLN A 219 -11.13 -6.68 2.83
C GLN A 219 -9.83 -5.91 2.53
N TRP A 220 -9.81 -4.60 2.79
CA TRP A 220 -8.61 -3.78 2.53
C TRP A 220 -7.50 -4.05 3.52
N TYR A 221 -7.84 -4.38 4.75
CA TYR A 221 -6.88 -4.81 5.75
C TYR A 221 -6.28 -6.18 5.41
N ASP A 222 -7.11 -7.13 5.01
CA ASP A 222 -6.67 -8.46 4.59
C ASP A 222 -5.72 -8.35 3.39
N LEU A 223 -6.10 -7.55 2.39
CA LEU A 223 -5.28 -7.31 1.20
C LEU A 223 -3.95 -6.60 1.53
N TRP A 224 -3.96 -5.62 2.43
CA TRP A 224 -2.74 -5.00 2.93
C TRP A 224 -1.80 -6.02 3.57
N THR A 225 -2.36 -6.92 4.40
CA THR A 225 -1.60 -7.97 5.06
C THR A 225 -0.99 -8.92 4.03
N GLU A 226 -1.73 -9.36 3.02
CA GLU A 226 -1.23 -10.21 1.93
C GLU A 226 -0.08 -9.54 1.16
N ILE A 227 -0.22 -8.26 0.81
CA ILE A 227 0.83 -7.49 0.12
C ILE A 227 2.07 -7.36 1.00
N ALA A 228 1.90 -7.07 2.29
CA ALA A 228 3.02 -6.95 3.22
C ALA A 228 3.74 -8.31 3.43
N GLU A 229 3.02 -9.41 3.46
CA GLU A 229 3.59 -10.76 3.53
C GLU A 229 4.38 -11.10 2.25
N ALA A 230 3.80 -10.84 1.09
CA ALA A 230 4.46 -11.05 -0.20
C ALA A 230 5.73 -10.20 -0.36
N ALA A 231 5.74 -9.02 0.24
CA ALA A 231 6.90 -8.13 0.26
C ALA A 231 7.90 -8.44 1.41
N GLU A 232 7.71 -9.54 2.15
CA GLU A 232 8.52 -9.93 3.31
C GLU A 232 8.51 -8.91 4.47
N LEU A 233 7.40 -8.17 4.60
CA LEU A 233 7.20 -7.12 5.61
C LEU A 233 6.24 -7.58 6.74
N MET A 234 6.33 -8.83 7.17
CA MET A 234 5.38 -9.46 8.10
C MET A 234 5.15 -8.70 9.41
N LYS A 235 6.19 -8.06 9.97
CA LYS A 235 6.02 -7.25 11.19
C LYS A 235 5.20 -5.97 10.96
N VAL A 236 5.08 -5.54 9.71
CA VAL A 236 4.39 -4.31 9.28
C VAL A 236 2.95 -4.60 8.86
N GLY A 237 2.69 -5.75 8.22
CA GLY A 237 1.40 -6.13 7.66
C GLY A 237 0.25 -6.19 8.68
N THR A 238 0.57 -6.32 9.98
CA THR A 238 -0.43 -6.29 11.06
C THR A 238 -0.77 -4.89 11.57
N LYS A 239 -0.19 -3.84 10.97
CA LYS A 239 -0.38 -2.45 11.39
C LYS A 239 -1.20 -1.68 10.37
N PRO A 240 -1.97 -0.66 10.79
CA PRO A 240 -2.83 0.08 9.89
C PRO A 240 -2.03 0.81 8.80
N LEU A 241 -2.65 0.96 7.64
CA LEU A 241 -2.24 1.84 6.57
C LEU A 241 -2.91 3.20 6.83
N LEU A 242 -2.11 4.24 7.14
CA LEU A 242 -2.57 5.56 7.57
C LEU A 242 -2.56 6.58 6.41
#